data_38b4bd1d8dc41e064e298e2ca3f285cf
#
_entry.id   38b4bd1d8dc41e064e298e2ca3f285cf
#
_cell.length_a   1.000
_cell.length_b   1.000
_cell.length_c   1.000
_cell.angle_alpha   90.00
_cell.angle_beta   90.00
_cell.angle_gamma   90.00
#
_symmetry.space_group_name_H-M   'P 1'
#
loop_
_entity.id
_entity.type
_entity.pdbx_description
1 polymer ?
#
loop_
_entity_poly.entity_id
_entity_poly.type
_entity_poly.pdbx_seq_one_letter_code
_entity_poly.pdbx_strand_id
1 'polypeptide(L)'
;QKRGVDVVIESVGEKTWNASLQALSRGGRLVTCGGTSGPQLQMDVRRLFWYQWSLMGSTMGNDAEFAAVTEELNAGRLWPTVDAVYPLAEGREAFARMQRGEQFGKLVLRVHNG
;
A
#
# COMPACT_ATOMS: atom_id res chain seq x y z
N GLN A 1 6.12 0.09 27.76
CA GLN A 1 5.61 0.90 26.65
C GLN A 1 5.99 0.18 25.35
N LYS A 2 5.03 -0.14 24.48
CA LYS A 2 5.34 -0.73 23.17
C LYS A 2 6.14 0.30 22.35
N ARG A 3 7.28 -0.09 21.79
CA ARG A 3 8.19 0.79 21.03
C ARG A 3 7.52 1.31 19.76
N GLY A 4 6.61 0.94 19.15
CA GLY A 4 6.12 1.33 17.82
C GLY A 4 7.05 0.84 16.68
N VAL A 5 6.70 1.18 15.44
CA VAL A 5 7.43 0.77 14.23
C VAL A 5 8.28 1.93 13.68
N ASP A 6 9.39 1.60 13.07
CA ASP A 6 10.32 2.60 12.53
C ASP A 6 9.87 3.16 11.18
N VAL A 7 9.09 2.38 10.41
CA VAL A 7 8.58 2.78 9.09
C VAL A 7 7.12 2.37 8.94
N VAL A 8 6.30 3.28 8.41
CA VAL A 8 4.93 3.01 7.96
C VAL A 8 4.81 3.36 6.48
N ILE A 9 4.27 2.43 5.70
CA ILE A 9 3.84 2.68 4.33
C ILE A 9 2.32 2.89 4.35
N GLU A 10 1.89 4.08 3.94
CA GLU A 10 0.49 4.52 3.99
C GLU A 10 -0.05 4.70 2.56
N SER A 11 -1.09 3.99 2.20
CA SER A 11 -1.72 4.07 0.86
C SER A 11 -3.21 4.36 0.91
N VAL A 12 -3.81 4.39 2.09
CA VAL A 12 -5.26 4.47 2.28
C VAL A 12 -5.73 5.90 2.53
N GLY A 13 -4.99 6.68 3.33
CA GLY A 13 -5.28 8.08 3.60
C GLY A 13 -6.16 8.29 4.84
N GLU A 14 -7.23 9.07 4.71
CA GLU A 14 -8.02 9.61 5.83
C GLU A 14 -8.38 8.57 6.90
N LYS A 15 -8.88 7.40 6.49
CA LYS A 15 -9.37 6.37 7.43
C LYS A 15 -8.27 5.74 8.29
N THR A 16 -7.04 5.66 7.79
CA THR A 16 -5.94 4.98 8.47
C THR A 16 -4.87 5.92 9.02
N TRP A 17 -4.89 7.19 8.61
CA TRP A 17 -3.86 8.17 8.93
C TRP A 17 -3.52 8.26 10.41
N ASN A 18 -4.52 8.41 11.26
CA ASN A 18 -4.31 8.54 12.70
C ASN A 18 -3.72 7.25 13.32
N ALA A 19 -4.19 6.09 12.88
CA ALA A 19 -3.65 4.81 13.33
C ALA A 19 -2.19 4.63 12.89
N SER A 20 -1.88 5.02 11.65
CA SER A 20 -0.53 5.01 11.08
C SER A 20 0.43 5.90 11.88
N LEU A 21 0.02 7.12 12.25
CA LEU A 21 0.81 8.01 13.10
C LEU A 21 0.97 7.47 14.54
N GLN A 22 -0.05 6.80 15.08
CA GLN A 22 0.03 6.19 16.42
C GLN A 22 0.97 4.99 16.46
N ALA A 23 1.11 4.29 15.34
CA ALA A 23 2.01 3.15 15.23
C ALA A 23 3.48 3.54 15.17
N LEU A 24 3.81 4.77 14.75
CA LEU A 24 5.19 5.22 14.60
C LEU A 24 5.93 5.33 15.94
N SER A 25 7.16 4.84 15.93
CA SER A 25 8.14 5.10 17.00
C SER A 25 8.67 6.54 16.94
N ARG A 26 9.39 6.95 17.97
CA ARG A 26 10.16 8.21 17.95
C ARG A 26 11.23 8.13 16.85
N GLY A 27 11.39 9.19 16.06
CA GLY A 27 12.28 9.22 14.89
C GLY A 27 11.77 8.40 13.71
N GLY A 28 10.52 7.90 13.77
CA GLY A 28 9.93 7.07 12.73
C GLY A 28 9.63 7.84 11.44
N ARG A 29 9.46 7.09 10.35
CA ARG A 29 9.20 7.60 9.01
C ARG A 29 7.87 7.06 8.49
N LEU A 30 7.04 7.93 7.96
CA LEU A 30 5.83 7.54 7.25
C LEU A 30 5.97 7.95 5.78
N VAL A 31 5.76 7.02 4.88
CA VAL A 31 5.74 7.26 3.44
C VAL A 31 4.31 7.06 2.94
N THR A 32 3.71 8.09 2.38
CA THR A 32 2.40 7.99 1.75
C THR A 32 2.52 7.93 0.22
N CYS A 33 1.82 6.97 -0.38
CA CYS A 33 1.75 6.80 -1.83
C CYS A 33 0.31 6.74 -2.36
N GLY A 34 -0.69 7.05 -1.52
CA GLY A 34 -2.10 7.05 -1.93
C GLY A 34 -3.03 7.62 -0.87
N GLY A 35 -4.26 7.89 -1.29
CA GLY A 35 -5.31 8.46 -0.45
C GLY A 35 -6.69 7.96 -0.85
N THR A 36 -6.84 6.64 -1.02
CA THR A 36 -8.07 6.01 -1.55
C THR A 36 -9.30 6.21 -0.69
N SER A 37 -9.12 6.45 0.62
CA SER A 37 -10.24 6.72 1.55
C SER A 37 -10.55 8.20 1.74
N GLY A 38 -9.74 9.08 1.16
CA GLY A 38 -9.87 10.54 1.22
C GLY A 38 -8.50 11.22 1.28
N PRO A 39 -8.36 12.39 0.61
CA PRO A 39 -7.10 13.12 0.53
C PRO A 39 -6.90 14.12 1.67
N GLN A 40 -7.93 14.42 2.45
CA GLN A 40 -7.90 15.45 3.49
C GLN A 40 -7.44 14.84 4.82
N LEU A 41 -6.29 15.30 5.32
CA LEU A 41 -5.67 14.77 6.52
C LEU A 41 -5.57 15.86 7.58
N GLN A 42 -5.85 15.51 8.83
CA GLN A 42 -5.63 16.38 9.97
C GLN A 42 -4.53 15.81 10.85
N MET A 43 -3.62 16.66 11.31
CA MET A 43 -2.53 16.26 12.18
C MET A 43 -2.21 17.35 13.19
N ASP A 44 -1.98 16.95 14.43
CA ASP A 44 -1.36 17.84 15.42
C ASP A 44 0.14 17.96 15.13
N VAL A 45 0.55 19.13 14.63
CA VAL A 45 1.95 19.39 14.24
C VAL A 45 2.91 19.28 15.43
N ARG A 46 2.43 19.44 16.66
CA ARG A 46 3.27 19.26 17.87
C ARG A 46 3.81 17.84 17.94
N ARG A 47 3.02 16.85 17.54
CA ARG A 47 3.46 15.45 17.51
C ARG A 47 4.58 15.24 16.51
N LEU A 48 4.51 15.90 15.33
CA LEU A 48 5.53 15.79 14.30
C LEU A 48 6.91 16.19 14.84
N PHE A 49 7.05 17.37 15.43
CA PHE A 49 8.37 17.80 15.93
C PHE A 49 8.74 17.15 17.27
N TRP A 50 7.78 16.87 18.15
CA TRP A 50 8.06 16.23 19.44
C TRP A 50 8.60 14.81 19.31
N TYR A 51 8.02 14.05 18.38
CA TYR A 51 8.48 12.68 18.09
C TYR A 51 9.56 12.64 17.01
N GLN A 52 9.92 13.75 16.43
CA GLN A 52 10.94 13.85 15.36
C GLN A 52 10.59 12.95 14.16
N TRP A 53 9.32 12.91 13.76
CA TRP A 53 8.87 12.11 12.64
C TRP A 53 9.26 12.74 11.30
N SER A 54 9.47 11.89 10.31
CA SER A 54 9.59 12.28 8.90
C SER A 54 8.37 11.80 8.13
N LEU A 55 7.66 12.74 7.49
CA LEU A 55 6.53 12.42 6.61
C LEU A 55 6.95 12.71 5.18
N MET A 56 6.79 11.71 4.32
CA MET A 56 7.28 11.74 2.94
C MET A 56 6.17 11.33 1.98
N GLY A 57 6.14 11.92 0.79
CA GLY A 57 5.33 11.48 -0.32
C GLY A 57 6.15 10.63 -1.29
N SER A 58 5.51 9.65 -1.91
CA SER A 58 6.04 8.89 -3.03
C SER A 58 4.95 8.73 -4.08
N THR A 59 5.27 8.93 -5.33
CA THR A 59 4.30 8.76 -6.42
C THR A 59 4.95 8.14 -7.63
N MET A 60 4.23 7.17 -8.22
CA MET A 60 4.59 6.55 -9.50
C MET A 60 6.04 6.05 -9.55
N GLY A 61 6.47 5.71 -10.72
CA GLY A 61 7.84 5.40 -11.10
C GLY A 61 8.09 5.89 -12.52
N ASN A 62 9.33 6.08 -12.89
CA ASN A 62 9.74 6.35 -14.27
C ASN A 62 10.01 5.02 -15.02
N ASP A 63 10.28 5.12 -16.33
CA ASP A 63 10.50 3.95 -17.18
C ASP A 63 11.70 3.09 -16.74
N ALA A 64 12.74 3.71 -16.22
CA ALA A 64 13.92 2.99 -15.73
C ALA A 64 13.61 2.20 -14.44
N GLU A 65 12.86 2.79 -13.53
CA GLU A 65 12.38 2.13 -12.32
C GLU A 65 11.42 0.99 -12.65
N PHE A 66 10.52 1.18 -13.62
CA PHE A 66 9.64 0.12 -14.11
C PHE A 66 10.42 -1.04 -14.72
N ALA A 67 11.42 -0.74 -15.55
CA ALA A 67 12.30 -1.76 -16.13
C ALA A 67 13.04 -2.55 -15.04
N ALA A 68 13.58 -1.87 -14.03
CA ALA A 68 14.28 -2.52 -12.92
C ALA A 68 13.35 -3.45 -12.12
N VAL A 69 12.13 -3.02 -11.80
CA VAL A 69 11.13 -3.87 -11.11
C VAL A 69 10.75 -5.08 -11.98
N THR A 70 10.59 -4.88 -13.29
CA THR A 70 10.28 -5.96 -14.24
C THR A 70 11.41 -6.99 -14.29
N GLU A 71 12.66 -6.55 -14.27
CA GLU A 71 13.82 -7.45 -14.20
C GLU A 71 13.81 -8.31 -12.93
N GLU A 72 13.52 -7.71 -11.77
CA GLU A 72 13.41 -8.44 -10.51
C GLU A 72 12.29 -9.49 -10.53
N LEU A 73 11.14 -9.15 -11.12
CA LEU A 73 10.02 -10.09 -11.30
C LEU A 73 10.41 -11.25 -12.23
N ASN A 74 11.04 -10.96 -13.38
CA ASN A 74 11.46 -11.96 -14.36
C ASN A 74 12.56 -12.88 -13.80
N ALA A 75 13.43 -12.36 -12.97
CA ALA A 75 14.47 -13.13 -12.27
C ALA A 75 13.92 -13.94 -11.09
N GLY A 76 12.63 -13.83 -10.78
CA GLY A 76 12.03 -14.53 -9.65
C GLY A 76 12.50 -14.05 -8.28
N ARG A 77 13.00 -12.82 -8.18
CA ARG A 77 13.38 -12.21 -6.89
C ARG A 77 12.25 -11.42 -6.24
N LEU A 78 11.25 -11.03 -7.01
CA LEU A 78 10.01 -10.44 -6.52
C LEU A 78 8.81 -11.33 -6.90
N TRP A 79 7.87 -11.47 -5.96
CA TRP A 79 6.67 -12.27 -6.15
C TRP A 79 5.45 -11.48 -5.69
N PRO A 80 4.55 -11.10 -6.61
CA PRO A 80 3.27 -10.56 -6.19
C PRO A 80 2.45 -11.65 -5.51
N THR A 81 1.90 -11.35 -4.35
CA THR A 81 0.94 -12.25 -3.71
C THR A 81 -0.34 -12.29 -4.54
N VAL A 82 -0.65 -13.43 -5.14
CA VAL A 82 -1.90 -13.68 -5.86
C VAL A 82 -2.79 -14.53 -4.94
N ASP A 83 -3.96 -14.00 -4.59
CA ASP A 83 -4.92 -14.69 -3.74
C ASP A 83 -5.82 -15.63 -4.56
N ALA A 84 -6.33 -15.16 -5.69
CA ALA A 84 -7.16 -15.96 -6.59
C ALA A 84 -7.03 -15.51 -8.05
N VAL A 85 -7.23 -16.48 -8.96
CA VAL A 85 -7.32 -16.24 -10.39
C VAL A 85 -8.71 -16.66 -10.86
N TYR A 86 -9.43 -15.73 -11.48
CA TYR A 86 -10.77 -15.95 -12.02
C TYR A 86 -10.73 -15.97 -13.56
N PRO A 87 -11.55 -16.78 -14.22
CA PRO A 87 -11.85 -16.57 -15.64
C PRO A 87 -12.41 -15.15 -15.86
N LEU A 88 -12.15 -14.56 -17.01
CA LEU A 88 -12.68 -13.22 -17.33
C LEU A 88 -14.21 -13.14 -17.17
N ALA A 89 -14.93 -14.20 -17.53
CA ALA A 89 -16.38 -14.28 -17.38
C ALA A 89 -16.87 -14.14 -15.92
N GLU A 90 -16.02 -14.46 -14.95
CA GLU A 90 -16.31 -14.37 -13.50
C GLU A 90 -15.84 -13.02 -12.89
N GLY A 91 -15.52 -12.03 -13.72
CA GLY A 91 -15.03 -10.74 -13.26
C GLY A 91 -15.94 -10.06 -12.22
N ARG A 92 -17.26 -10.23 -12.33
CA ARG A 92 -18.22 -9.69 -11.36
C ARG A 92 -17.99 -10.26 -9.96
N GLU A 93 -17.74 -11.56 -9.85
CA GLU A 93 -17.48 -12.21 -8.55
C GLU A 93 -16.13 -11.75 -7.97
N ALA A 94 -15.11 -11.63 -8.81
CA ALA A 94 -13.82 -11.07 -8.38
C ALA A 94 -13.97 -9.66 -7.80
N PHE A 95 -14.73 -8.78 -8.48
CA PHE A 95 -15.01 -7.44 -7.99
C PHE A 95 -15.85 -7.44 -6.69
N ALA A 96 -16.86 -8.28 -6.62
CA ALA A 96 -17.67 -8.40 -5.41
C ALA A 96 -16.83 -8.84 -4.20
N ARG A 97 -15.94 -9.81 -4.39
CA ARG A 97 -14.99 -10.23 -3.34
C ARG A 97 -14.04 -9.11 -2.93
N MET A 98 -13.53 -8.35 -3.91
CA MET A 98 -12.67 -7.19 -3.63
C MET A 98 -13.40 -6.12 -2.81
N GLN A 99 -14.67 -5.84 -3.13
CA GLN A 99 -15.49 -4.88 -2.37
C GLN A 99 -15.74 -5.32 -0.92
N ARG A 100 -15.86 -6.63 -0.68
CA ARG A 100 -16.00 -7.18 0.68
C ARG A 100 -14.68 -7.19 1.46
N GLY A 101 -13.53 -6.93 0.80
CA GLY A 101 -12.22 -6.92 1.43
C GLY A 101 -11.76 -8.31 1.93
N GLU A 102 -12.20 -9.38 1.27
CA GLU A 102 -11.96 -10.77 1.68
C GLU A 102 -10.67 -11.36 1.11
N GLN A 103 -9.98 -10.62 0.25
CA GLN A 103 -8.74 -11.10 -0.38
C GLN A 103 -7.49 -10.72 0.45
N PHE A 104 -6.49 -11.58 0.31
CA PHE A 104 -5.13 -11.28 0.76
C PHE A 104 -4.16 -11.31 -0.42
N GLY A 105 -3.94 -10.15 -1.03
CA GLY A 105 -3.13 -9.99 -2.24
C GLY A 105 -3.95 -9.58 -3.45
N LYS A 106 -3.56 -10.05 -4.63
CA LYS A 106 -4.17 -9.67 -5.90
C LYS A 106 -5.23 -10.66 -6.35
N LEU A 107 -6.35 -10.14 -6.84
CA LEU A 107 -7.32 -10.90 -7.63
C LEU A 107 -6.97 -10.70 -9.11
N VAL A 108 -6.77 -11.78 -9.83
CA VAL A 108 -6.35 -11.77 -11.23
C VAL A 108 -7.47 -12.28 -12.11
N LEU A 109 -7.73 -11.60 -13.23
CA LEU A 109 -8.63 -12.08 -14.28
C LEU A 109 -7.80 -12.67 -15.42
N ARG A 110 -8.05 -13.93 -15.75
CA ARG A 110 -7.41 -14.62 -16.86
C ARG A 110 -8.20 -14.35 -18.14
N VAL A 111 -7.58 -13.67 -19.10
CA VAL A 111 -8.20 -13.30 -20.37
C VAL A 111 -8.14 -14.45 -21.38
N HIS A 112 -7.06 -15.22 -21.40
CA HIS A 112 -6.86 -16.36 -22.28
C HIS A 112 -6.42 -17.59 -21.47
N ASN A 113 -6.88 -18.77 -21.91
CA ASN A 113 -6.26 -20.02 -21.52
C ASN A 113 -5.03 -20.20 -22.43
N GLY A 114 -3.85 -19.84 -21.90
CA GLY A 114 -2.60 -20.09 -22.61
C GLY A 114 -2.30 -21.58 -22.71
#